data_6d51d11ff8f11e663a514a2eaeda90eb
#
_entry.id   6d51d11ff8f11e663a514a2eaeda90eb
#
_cell.length_a   1.000
_cell.length_b   1.000
_cell.length_c   1.000
_cell.angle_alpha   90.00
_cell.angle_beta   90.00
_cell.angle_gamma   90.00
#
_symmetry.space_group_name_H-M   'P 1'
#
loop_
_entity.id
_entity.type
_entity.pdbx_description
1 polymer ?
#
loop_
_entity_poly.entity_id
_entity_poly.type
_entity_poly.pdbx_seq_one_letter_code
_entity_poly.pdbx_strand_id
1 'polypeptide(L)'
;MKKYIHIVLMLLVFSSCSDYLEQDAGELNTIDKIFASEVETKKWYSRMYSDDFMVQEMHYSGQIPYFWCTDEAAYVMESNIRNISEGLMSPDNYYGYTGYNLYFFVRYYQAIRHINIFLENLDRCVEMGELERRTKYAEAIFMRAYYHYLLLRLYGPIPIEESSRTADEIAASQARKPFAECVRWISEQIDWACENGMPKERNESIELGLPTIGAARAIQSRMHLMAASPLYNGNSVYSNWKNNDGTVLISAEYDKELWKVAADAAKDVIDNYGYSLKEPNAESGEPTFDEVVENIRTITTTWGKDQNPELIWGHPNSIQWYARCAVPARWYGWNGRYSLPLGMINDFFMADGSKARPLDEWFENKEFSTEAANGTIANTFHMFVNREPRFYANIHFPNQRVSYAYPNEEDSYQDEDGYGIVDFWYKGVSGNGSTPGDKNTTGFSVRKNIPLNYCSNKEKAKDTWNLNVPFPIIRLGEVYLNYAEALNEYYGESQHNEVLKYLNAI
;
A
#
# COMPACT_ATOMS: atom_id res chain seq x y z
N MET A 1 66.80 -34.98 -3.97
CA MET A 1 66.48 -33.66 -3.39
C MET A 1 65.23 -33.00 -3.99
N LYS A 2 65.01 -32.94 -5.30
CA LYS A 2 63.83 -32.27 -5.90
C LYS A 2 62.48 -32.91 -5.51
N LYS A 3 62.39 -34.18 -5.23
CA LYS A 3 61.11 -34.84 -4.81
C LYS A 3 60.66 -34.49 -3.39
N TYR A 4 61.56 -34.16 -2.50
CA TYR A 4 61.23 -33.80 -1.11
C TYR A 4 60.82 -32.33 -0.94
N ILE A 5 61.27 -31.45 -1.88
CA ILE A 5 60.86 -30.03 -1.91
C ILE A 5 59.36 -29.88 -2.22
N HIS A 6 58.82 -30.71 -3.11
CA HIS A 6 57.40 -30.68 -3.44
C HIS A 6 56.49 -31.18 -2.29
N ILE A 7 56.98 -32.15 -1.49
CA ILE A 7 56.22 -32.65 -0.32
C ILE A 7 56.23 -31.62 0.82
N VAL A 8 57.34 -30.91 1.04
CA VAL A 8 57.39 -29.82 2.06
C VAL A 8 56.57 -28.61 1.59
N LEU A 9 56.53 -28.27 0.28
CA LEU A 9 55.68 -27.20 -0.23
C LEU A 9 54.19 -27.56 -0.14
N MET A 10 53.82 -28.83 -0.30
CA MET A 10 52.44 -29.31 -0.18
C MET A 10 51.96 -29.33 1.27
N LEU A 11 52.84 -29.57 2.23
CA LEU A 11 52.52 -29.52 3.67
C LEU A 11 52.37 -28.09 4.23
N LEU A 12 53.01 -27.10 3.60
CA LEU A 12 52.90 -25.69 3.98
C LEU A 12 51.61 -25.03 3.46
N VAL A 13 50.91 -25.61 2.48
CA VAL A 13 49.63 -25.11 1.98
C VAL A 13 48.44 -25.55 2.86
N PHE A 14 48.59 -26.60 3.68
CA PHE A 14 47.54 -27.08 4.57
C PHE A 14 47.54 -26.44 5.97
N SER A 15 48.53 -25.63 6.33
CA SER A 15 48.61 -24.97 7.62
C SER A 15 48.11 -23.52 7.64
N SER A 16 47.58 -23.00 6.50
CA SER A 16 47.27 -21.57 6.36
C SER A 16 45.78 -21.22 6.36
N CYS A 17 44.86 -22.16 6.65
CA CYS A 17 43.42 -21.88 6.54
C CYS A 17 42.56 -22.25 7.75
N SER A 18 43.14 -22.53 8.95
CA SER A 18 42.32 -22.80 10.13
C SER A 18 41.78 -21.52 10.77
N ASP A 19 42.55 -20.45 10.79
CA ASP A 19 42.14 -19.20 11.48
C ASP A 19 41.15 -18.33 10.66
N TYR A 20 41.03 -18.57 9.35
CA TYR A 20 40.09 -17.78 8.54
C TYR A 20 38.62 -18.27 8.63
N LEU A 21 38.40 -19.48 9.11
CA LEU A 21 37.05 -20.08 9.24
C LEU A 21 36.58 -20.18 10.69
N GLU A 22 37.43 -19.92 11.67
CA GLU A 22 37.02 -19.71 13.04
C GLU A 22 36.53 -18.25 13.20
N GLN A 23 35.31 -18.01 12.78
CA GLN A 23 34.59 -16.81 13.24
C GLN A 23 34.50 -16.94 14.76
N ASP A 24 35.28 -16.13 15.47
CA ASP A 24 35.26 -16.11 16.93
C ASP A 24 33.80 -16.00 17.39
N ALA A 25 33.37 -16.90 18.25
CA ALA A 25 32.02 -16.82 18.86
C ALA A 25 31.81 -15.48 19.59
N GLY A 26 32.88 -14.70 19.80
CA GLY A 26 32.89 -13.33 20.30
C GLY A 26 32.41 -12.26 19.31
N GLU A 27 32.41 -12.52 17.99
CA GLU A 27 31.96 -11.58 16.96
C GLU A 27 30.48 -11.76 16.58
N LEU A 28 29.83 -12.84 17.00
CA LEU A 28 28.41 -13.01 16.80
C LEU A 28 27.64 -11.94 17.60
N ASN A 29 26.83 -11.15 16.90
CA ASN A 29 25.91 -10.20 17.53
C ASN A 29 24.85 -10.98 18.31
N THR A 30 25.10 -11.23 19.60
CA THR A 30 24.12 -11.82 20.49
C THR A 30 23.03 -10.79 20.84
N ILE A 31 21.86 -11.27 21.26
CA ILE A 31 20.76 -10.39 21.74
C ILE A 31 21.29 -9.42 22.81
N ASP A 32 22.14 -9.91 23.72
CA ASP A 32 22.73 -9.08 24.78
C ASP A 32 23.60 -7.93 24.23
N LYS A 33 24.42 -8.19 23.22
CA LYS A 33 25.25 -7.15 22.56
C LYS A 33 24.42 -6.16 21.79
N ILE A 34 23.38 -6.62 21.08
CA ILE A 34 22.47 -5.77 20.32
C ILE A 34 21.77 -4.77 21.24
N PHE A 35 21.17 -5.26 22.32
CA PHE A 35 20.41 -4.41 23.24
C PHE A 35 21.27 -3.71 24.33
N ALA A 36 22.58 -3.94 24.37
CA ALA A 36 23.51 -3.11 25.12
C ALA A 36 23.89 -1.82 24.36
N SER A 37 23.79 -1.81 23.02
CA SER A 37 24.16 -0.67 22.18
C SER A 37 22.94 0.08 21.67
N GLU A 38 22.91 1.41 21.83
CA GLU A 38 21.85 2.26 21.29
C GLU A 38 21.76 2.16 19.76
N VAL A 39 22.91 2.14 19.08
CA VAL A 39 22.97 2.07 17.61
C VAL A 39 22.35 0.76 17.10
N GLU A 40 22.72 -0.37 17.68
CA GLU A 40 22.21 -1.68 17.25
C GLU A 40 20.73 -1.86 17.64
N THR A 41 20.33 -1.34 18.80
CA THR A 41 18.91 -1.32 19.22
C THR A 41 18.06 -0.48 18.24
N LYS A 42 18.56 0.67 17.77
CA LYS A 42 17.87 1.50 16.76
C LYS A 42 17.79 0.80 15.39
N LYS A 43 18.80 0.05 14.98
CA LYS A 43 18.74 -0.78 13.77
C LYS A 43 17.69 -1.88 13.89
N TRP A 44 17.64 -2.54 15.05
CA TRP A 44 16.61 -3.55 15.33
C TRP A 44 15.21 -2.95 15.27
N TYR A 45 15.00 -1.81 15.93
CA TYR A 45 13.75 -1.05 15.87
C TYR A 45 13.35 -0.68 14.43
N SER A 46 14.27 -0.13 13.64
CA SER A 46 13.98 0.31 12.27
C SER A 46 13.50 -0.83 11.36
N ARG A 47 13.91 -2.07 11.63
CA ARG A 47 13.46 -3.23 10.86
C ARG A 47 11.96 -3.49 10.99
N MET A 48 11.29 -3.01 12.03
CA MET A 48 9.83 -3.13 12.17
C MET A 48 9.07 -2.47 11.02
N TYR A 49 9.71 -1.47 10.38
CA TYR A 49 9.17 -0.68 9.28
C TYR A 49 9.80 -1.04 7.93
N SER A 50 10.55 -2.14 7.87
CA SER A 50 11.24 -2.52 6.64
C SER A 50 10.29 -3.10 5.60
N ASP A 51 10.71 -3.00 4.35
CA ASP A 51 10.03 -3.59 3.20
C ASP A 51 9.83 -5.11 3.35
N ASP A 52 10.69 -5.79 4.11
CA ASP A 52 10.56 -7.22 4.41
C ASP A 52 9.32 -7.56 5.24
N PHE A 53 8.87 -6.63 6.08
CA PHE A 53 7.74 -6.81 6.97
C PHE A 53 6.49 -6.07 6.48
N MET A 54 6.62 -4.85 5.97
CA MET A 54 5.51 -4.04 5.46
C MET A 54 5.18 -4.38 3.99
N VAL A 55 5.15 -5.66 3.67
CA VAL A 55 5.07 -6.17 2.28
C VAL A 55 3.81 -5.81 1.52
N GLN A 56 2.72 -5.46 2.20
CA GLN A 56 1.48 -5.02 1.55
C GLN A 56 1.43 -3.51 1.31
N GLU A 57 2.25 -2.76 2.02
CA GLU A 57 2.23 -1.30 2.04
C GLU A 57 3.36 -0.72 1.18
N MET A 58 3.55 -1.27 -0.03
CA MET A 58 4.62 -0.83 -0.91
C MET A 58 4.29 -0.93 -2.40
N HIS A 59 4.93 -0.05 -3.17
CA HIS A 59 4.91 -0.05 -4.64
C HIS A 59 5.98 -0.97 -5.26
N TYR A 60 6.36 -2.04 -4.58
CA TYR A 60 7.55 -2.81 -4.95
C TYR A 60 7.33 -3.82 -6.08
N SER A 61 8.44 -4.13 -6.75
CA SER A 61 8.51 -4.98 -7.91
C SER A 61 8.19 -6.45 -7.63
N GLY A 62 7.16 -6.95 -8.24
CA GLY A 62 6.75 -8.34 -8.13
C GLY A 62 5.92 -8.64 -6.89
N GLN A 63 5.79 -7.70 -5.98
CA GLN A 63 4.79 -7.72 -4.94
C GLN A 63 3.74 -6.71 -5.36
N ILE A 64 2.62 -7.22 -5.84
CA ILE A 64 1.57 -6.38 -6.33
C ILE A 64 0.71 -6.03 -5.14
N PRO A 65 0.48 -4.74 -4.89
CA PRO A 65 -0.52 -4.34 -3.91
C PRO A 65 -1.82 -5.11 -4.16
N TYR A 66 -2.46 -5.58 -3.13
CA TYR A 66 -3.65 -6.45 -3.23
C TYR A 66 -4.83 -5.81 -3.98
N PHE A 67 -4.83 -4.50 -4.25
CA PHE A 67 -5.83 -3.88 -5.12
C PHE A 67 -5.80 -4.40 -6.57
N TRP A 68 -4.70 -5.02 -7.02
CA TRP A 68 -4.64 -5.74 -8.28
C TRP A 68 -5.42 -7.07 -8.26
N CYS A 69 -5.90 -7.46 -7.10
CA CYS A 69 -6.71 -8.65 -6.91
C CYS A 69 -8.21 -8.36 -6.97
N THR A 70 -8.60 -7.16 -7.42
CA THR A 70 -9.98 -6.71 -7.56
C THR A 70 -10.37 -6.61 -9.03
N ASP A 71 -11.62 -6.30 -9.30
CA ASP A 71 -12.17 -6.01 -10.63
C ASP A 71 -11.80 -4.60 -11.17
N GLU A 72 -11.13 -3.78 -10.34
CA GLU A 72 -10.67 -2.45 -10.73
C GLU A 72 -9.34 -2.47 -11.50
N ALA A 73 -8.60 -3.58 -11.48
CA ALA A 73 -7.29 -3.66 -12.10
C ALA A 73 -7.05 -5.02 -12.76
N ALA A 74 -6.23 -5.03 -13.81
CA ALA A 74 -5.86 -6.23 -14.53
C ALA A 74 -4.34 -6.34 -14.68
N TYR A 75 -3.76 -7.40 -14.15
CA TYR A 75 -2.36 -7.74 -14.37
C TYR A 75 -2.22 -8.55 -15.65
N VAL A 76 -1.57 -7.99 -16.65
CA VAL A 76 -1.57 -8.56 -18.02
C VAL A 76 -0.61 -9.73 -18.25
N MET A 77 0.29 -9.99 -17.30
CA MET A 77 1.20 -11.14 -17.41
C MET A 77 0.61 -12.39 -16.75
N GLU A 78 0.98 -13.55 -17.27
CA GLU A 78 0.72 -14.79 -16.56
C GLU A 78 1.43 -14.78 -15.20
N SER A 79 0.66 -14.79 -14.14
CA SER A 79 1.17 -14.85 -12.78
C SER A 79 0.11 -15.39 -11.84
N ASN A 80 0.54 -15.89 -10.69
CA ASN A 80 -0.36 -16.40 -9.66
C ASN A 80 -1.31 -15.31 -9.08
N ILE A 81 -1.05 -14.02 -9.37
CA ILE A 81 -1.90 -12.91 -8.95
C ILE A 81 -3.23 -12.93 -9.71
N ARG A 82 -3.21 -13.27 -10.98
CA ARG A 82 -4.46 -13.49 -11.74
C ARG A 82 -5.35 -14.56 -11.11
N ASN A 83 -4.75 -15.56 -10.49
CA ASN A 83 -5.50 -16.61 -9.81
C ASN A 83 -6.32 -16.09 -8.62
N ILE A 84 -5.90 -14.98 -8.00
CA ILE A 84 -6.67 -14.33 -6.93
C ILE A 84 -7.91 -13.65 -7.51
N SER A 85 -7.75 -12.83 -8.54
CA SER A 85 -8.88 -12.16 -9.22
C SER A 85 -9.80 -13.14 -9.97
N GLU A 86 -9.30 -14.30 -10.36
CA GLU A 86 -10.07 -15.39 -10.98
C GLU A 86 -10.75 -16.33 -9.95
N GLY A 87 -10.58 -16.06 -8.63
CA GLY A 87 -11.20 -16.86 -7.56
C GLY A 87 -10.59 -18.24 -7.34
N LEU A 88 -9.38 -18.47 -7.85
CA LEU A 88 -8.71 -19.77 -7.77
C LEU A 88 -7.88 -19.95 -6.49
N MET A 89 -7.74 -18.93 -5.68
CA MET A 89 -7.03 -19.01 -4.41
C MET A 89 -7.89 -19.67 -3.34
N SER A 90 -7.32 -20.65 -2.64
CA SER A 90 -7.95 -21.30 -1.48
C SER A 90 -6.90 -21.64 -0.43
N PRO A 91 -7.29 -22.01 0.81
CA PRO A 91 -6.34 -22.47 1.83
C PRO A 91 -5.50 -23.66 1.37
N ASP A 92 -6.07 -24.56 0.54
CA ASP A 92 -5.40 -25.75 0.02
C ASP A 92 -4.66 -25.48 -1.29
N ASN A 93 -4.97 -24.37 -1.95
CA ASN A 93 -4.39 -23.95 -3.22
C ASN A 93 -3.87 -22.51 -3.08
N TYR A 94 -2.86 -22.40 -2.22
CA TYR A 94 -2.19 -21.14 -1.98
C TYR A 94 -1.19 -20.87 -3.09
N TYR A 95 -1.59 -20.04 -4.04
CA TYR A 95 -0.70 -19.55 -5.09
C TYR A 95 0.27 -18.52 -4.51
N GLY A 96 1.22 -19.01 -3.71
CA GLY A 96 2.38 -18.21 -3.35
C GLY A 96 3.13 -17.83 -4.62
N TYR A 97 3.44 -16.55 -4.80
CA TYR A 97 4.32 -16.12 -5.86
C TYR A 97 5.71 -16.71 -5.61
N THR A 98 6.07 -17.73 -6.38
CA THR A 98 7.25 -18.58 -6.15
C THR A 98 8.60 -17.88 -6.30
N GLY A 99 8.62 -16.58 -6.60
CA GLY A 99 9.85 -15.78 -6.72
C GLY A 99 10.09 -14.76 -5.62
N TYR A 100 9.04 -14.32 -4.92
CA TYR A 100 9.12 -13.31 -3.86
C TYR A 100 8.05 -13.67 -2.81
N ASN A 101 8.49 -14.19 -1.70
CA ASN A 101 7.73 -14.72 -0.57
C ASN A 101 6.56 -13.83 -0.11
N LEU A 102 5.42 -13.89 -0.79
CA LEU A 102 4.16 -13.31 -0.32
C LEU A 102 3.48 -14.19 0.74
N TYR A 103 4.27 -14.85 1.56
CA TYR A 103 3.76 -15.57 2.71
C TYR A 103 3.40 -14.57 3.82
N PHE A 104 2.35 -13.77 3.60
CA PHE A 104 1.92 -12.75 4.57
C PHE A 104 1.77 -13.30 5.98
N PHE A 105 1.20 -14.49 6.12
CA PHE A 105 1.08 -15.14 7.41
C PHE A 105 2.44 -15.29 8.10
N VAL A 106 3.40 -15.89 7.40
CA VAL A 106 4.75 -16.12 7.95
C VAL A 106 5.46 -14.79 8.20
N ARG A 107 5.40 -13.85 7.24
CA ARG A 107 6.08 -12.55 7.34
C ARG A 107 5.58 -11.73 8.52
N TYR A 108 4.26 -11.66 8.69
CA TYR A 108 3.70 -10.87 9.79
C TYR A 108 3.95 -11.51 11.16
N TYR A 109 3.93 -12.85 11.28
CA TYR A 109 4.36 -13.49 12.53
C TYR A 109 5.86 -13.38 12.78
N GLN A 110 6.70 -13.34 11.73
CA GLN A 110 8.11 -12.99 11.88
C GLN A 110 8.30 -11.55 12.39
N ALA A 111 7.52 -10.60 11.87
CA ALA A 111 7.52 -9.22 12.33
C ALA A 111 7.06 -9.12 13.80
N ILE A 112 5.96 -9.79 14.16
CA ILE A 112 5.46 -9.85 15.53
C ILE A 112 6.52 -10.42 16.48
N ARG A 113 7.16 -11.55 16.11
CA ARG A 113 8.24 -12.11 16.91
C ARG A 113 9.43 -11.16 17.05
N HIS A 114 9.82 -10.49 15.98
CA HIS A 114 10.88 -9.48 15.99
C HIS A 114 10.56 -8.33 16.96
N ILE A 115 9.30 -7.87 16.96
CA ILE A 115 8.81 -6.84 17.88
C ILE A 115 8.76 -7.33 19.31
N ASN A 116 8.31 -8.56 19.57
CA ASN A 116 8.29 -9.13 20.91
C ASN A 116 9.70 -9.21 21.50
N ILE A 117 10.70 -9.67 20.72
CA ILE A 117 12.11 -9.65 21.16
C ILE A 117 12.55 -8.23 21.51
N PHE A 118 12.17 -7.23 20.72
CA PHE A 118 12.48 -5.83 21.02
C PHE A 118 11.86 -5.37 22.34
N LEU A 119 10.57 -5.62 22.53
CA LEU A 119 9.83 -5.25 23.75
C LEU A 119 10.40 -5.90 25.02
N GLU A 120 10.82 -7.17 24.92
CA GLU A 120 11.40 -7.94 26.02
C GLU A 120 12.82 -7.48 26.42
N ASN A 121 13.54 -6.79 25.53
CA ASN A 121 14.95 -6.46 25.73
C ASN A 121 15.26 -4.96 25.73
N LEU A 122 14.32 -4.08 25.37
CA LEU A 122 14.57 -2.64 25.23
C LEU A 122 15.13 -1.99 26.50
N ASP A 123 14.70 -2.44 27.69
CA ASP A 123 15.17 -1.92 28.98
C ASP A 123 16.66 -2.16 29.24
N ARG A 124 17.29 -3.09 28.53
CA ARG A 124 18.74 -3.33 28.58
C ARG A 124 19.55 -2.22 27.90
N CYS A 125 18.92 -1.44 27.02
CA CYS A 125 19.58 -0.34 26.30
C CYS A 125 19.67 0.91 27.22
N VAL A 126 20.61 0.87 28.17
CA VAL A 126 20.79 1.97 29.13
C VAL A 126 21.39 3.22 28.49
N GLU A 127 22.02 3.11 27.31
CA GLU A 127 22.52 4.23 26.55
C GLU A 127 21.39 5.11 25.99
N MET A 128 20.24 4.53 25.68
CA MET A 128 19.07 5.25 25.17
C MET A 128 18.35 6.00 26.30
N GLY A 129 18.02 7.27 26.08
CA GLY A 129 17.30 8.09 27.05
C GLY A 129 15.91 7.50 27.41
N GLU A 130 15.44 7.73 28.62
CA GLU A 130 14.18 7.18 29.12
C GLU A 130 12.97 7.59 28.27
N LEU A 131 12.89 8.85 27.87
CA LEU A 131 11.80 9.33 27.01
C LEU A 131 11.81 8.63 25.65
N GLU A 132 12.98 8.47 25.05
CA GLU A 132 13.11 7.77 23.76
C GLU A 132 12.74 6.30 23.89
N ARG A 133 13.20 5.60 24.94
CA ARG A 133 12.79 4.21 25.19
C ARG A 133 11.28 4.07 25.32
N ARG A 134 10.65 4.96 26.11
CA ARG A 134 9.20 4.97 26.28
C ARG A 134 8.46 5.16 24.95
N THR A 135 8.92 6.10 24.13
CA THR A 135 8.33 6.34 22.81
C THR A 135 8.48 5.12 21.91
N LYS A 136 9.70 4.55 21.82
CA LYS A 136 9.94 3.36 20.98
C LYS A 136 9.22 2.11 21.48
N TYR A 137 9.02 1.99 22.77
CA TYR A 137 8.20 0.92 23.35
C TYR A 137 6.73 1.04 22.92
N ALA A 138 6.15 2.23 23.02
CA ALA A 138 4.77 2.49 22.62
C ALA A 138 4.58 2.28 21.10
N GLU A 139 5.52 2.74 20.29
CA GLU A 139 5.51 2.51 18.84
C GLU A 139 5.61 1.00 18.49
N ALA A 140 6.43 0.24 19.21
CA ALA A 140 6.54 -1.21 19.02
C ALA A 140 5.25 -1.94 19.42
N ILE A 141 4.55 -1.53 20.48
CA ILE A 141 3.21 -2.05 20.83
C ILE A 141 2.22 -1.76 19.71
N PHE A 142 2.19 -0.52 19.17
CA PHE A 142 1.34 -0.20 18.03
C PHE A 142 1.68 -1.06 16.81
N MET A 143 2.95 -1.20 16.43
CA MET A 143 3.34 -2.02 15.28
C MET A 143 3.01 -3.49 15.45
N ARG A 144 3.11 -4.03 16.68
CA ARG A 144 2.64 -5.39 16.99
C ARG A 144 1.13 -5.53 16.75
N ALA A 145 0.34 -4.57 17.23
CA ALA A 145 -1.09 -4.52 17.00
C ALA A 145 -1.42 -4.39 15.50
N TYR A 146 -0.70 -3.55 14.79
CA TYR A 146 -0.85 -3.35 13.35
C TYR A 146 -0.61 -4.64 12.54
N TYR A 147 0.45 -5.40 12.83
CA TYR A 147 0.69 -6.68 12.15
C TYR A 147 -0.37 -7.74 12.50
N HIS A 148 -0.90 -7.76 13.73
CA HIS A 148 -2.05 -8.59 14.07
C HIS A 148 -3.31 -8.15 13.31
N TYR A 149 -3.54 -6.84 13.14
CA TYR A 149 -4.63 -6.33 12.30
C TYR A 149 -4.48 -6.76 10.84
N LEU A 150 -3.29 -6.69 10.26
CA LEU A 150 -3.05 -7.16 8.89
C LEU A 150 -3.33 -8.67 8.74
N LEU A 151 -2.95 -9.48 9.72
CA LEU A 151 -3.30 -10.90 9.77
C LEU A 151 -4.81 -11.10 9.91
N LEU A 152 -5.47 -10.37 10.83
CA LEU A 152 -6.91 -10.45 11.05
C LEU A 152 -7.69 -10.11 9.77
N ARG A 153 -7.27 -9.08 9.04
CA ARG A 153 -7.87 -8.65 7.77
C ARG A 153 -7.80 -9.75 6.70
N LEU A 154 -6.67 -10.47 6.62
CA LEU A 154 -6.43 -11.46 5.57
C LEU A 154 -6.96 -12.86 5.92
N TYR A 155 -6.91 -13.25 7.19
CA TYR A 155 -7.16 -14.64 7.62
C TYR A 155 -8.32 -14.79 8.59
N GLY A 156 -9.03 -13.70 8.93
CA GLY A 156 -10.07 -13.69 9.94
C GLY A 156 -9.49 -13.98 11.34
N PRO A 157 -10.16 -14.83 12.17
CA PRO A 157 -9.64 -15.22 13.48
C PRO A 157 -8.22 -15.74 13.43
N ILE A 158 -7.35 -15.28 14.33
CA ILE A 158 -5.92 -15.57 14.37
C ILE A 158 -5.43 -15.92 15.79
N PRO A 159 -4.31 -16.63 15.94
CA PRO A 159 -3.57 -16.65 17.19
C PRO A 159 -3.03 -15.25 17.53
N ILE A 160 -3.09 -14.88 18.80
CA ILE A 160 -2.48 -13.65 19.34
C ILE A 160 -1.15 -14.01 20.00
N GLU A 161 -0.07 -13.33 19.60
CA GLU A 161 1.27 -13.56 20.06
C GLU A 161 1.84 -12.33 20.78
N GLU A 162 2.02 -12.44 22.10
CA GLU A 162 2.45 -11.34 22.98
C GLU A 162 3.91 -11.47 23.47
N SER A 163 4.56 -12.59 23.14
CA SER A 163 5.94 -12.87 23.56
C SER A 163 6.74 -13.58 22.47
N SER A 164 8.06 -13.58 22.58
CA SER A 164 8.98 -14.26 21.66
C SER A 164 9.07 -15.76 21.96
N ARG A 165 8.00 -16.49 21.71
CA ARG A 165 7.95 -17.94 21.95
C ARG A 165 8.81 -18.73 20.97
N THR A 166 9.27 -19.91 21.41
CA THR A 166 9.93 -20.89 20.55
C THR A 166 8.94 -21.57 19.61
N ALA A 167 9.45 -22.22 18.57
CA ALA A 167 8.62 -22.97 17.62
C ALA A 167 7.80 -24.07 18.31
N ASP A 168 8.38 -24.76 19.33
CA ASP A 168 7.70 -25.81 20.08
C ASP A 168 6.57 -25.28 20.95
N GLU A 169 6.78 -24.14 21.61
CA GLU A 169 5.75 -23.45 22.40
C GLU A 169 4.59 -22.95 21.52
N ILE A 170 4.91 -22.45 20.33
CA ILE A 170 3.91 -22.04 19.35
C ILE A 170 3.10 -23.26 18.87
N ALA A 171 3.77 -24.34 18.49
CA ALA A 171 3.10 -25.57 18.02
C ALA A 171 2.15 -26.20 19.06
N ALA A 172 2.48 -26.05 20.34
CA ALA A 172 1.67 -26.57 21.45
C ALA A 172 0.39 -25.75 21.75
N SER A 173 0.28 -24.50 21.26
CA SER A 173 -0.77 -23.56 21.70
C SER A 173 -1.38 -22.70 20.60
N GLN A 174 -1.36 -23.15 19.34
CA GLN A 174 -1.84 -22.39 18.16
C GLN A 174 -3.37 -22.33 18.01
N ALA A 175 -4.14 -22.15 19.07
CA ALA A 175 -5.56 -21.91 18.92
C ALA A 175 -5.83 -20.49 18.41
N ARG A 176 -6.67 -20.36 17.40
CA ARG A 176 -7.18 -19.05 16.96
C ARG A 176 -8.04 -18.45 18.06
N LYS A 177 -7.92 -17.15 18.25
CA LYS A 177 -8.85 -16.40 19.10
C LYS A 177 -10.10 -16.03 18.33
N PRO A 178 -11.29 -15.96 18.97
CA PRO A 178 -12.48 -15.43 18.32
C PRO A 178 -12.24 -14.05 17.69
N PHE A 179 -12.88 -13.79 16.57
CA PHE A 179 -12.69 -12.54 15.83
C PHE A 179 -12.91 -11.29 16.70
N ALA A 180 -13.99 -11.27 17.47
CA ALA A 180 -14.27 -10.16 18.39
C ALA A 180 -13.21 -9.99 19.49
N GLU A 181 -12.60 -11.10 19.96
CA GLU A 181 -11.49 -11.05 20.91
C GLU A 181 -10.22 -10.48 20.27
N CYS A 182 -9.95 -10.84 18.99
CA CYS A 182 -8.85 -10.26 18.23
C CYS A 182 -9.02 -8.75 18.06
N VAL A 183 -10.20 -8.30 17.64
CA VAL A 183 -10.51 -6.87 17.47
C VAL A 183 -10.34 -6.11 18.79
N ARG A 184 -10.88 -6.64 19.89
CA ARG A 184 -10.75 -6.02 21.20
C ARG A 184 -9.29 -5.91 21.63
N TRP A 185 -8.53 -7.01 21.55
CA TRP A 185 -7.11 -7.01 21.93
C TRP A 185 -6.28 -6.01 21.11
N ILE A 186 -6.46 -5.99 19.79
CA ILE A 186 -5.78 -5.03 18.92
C ILE A 186 -6.12 -3.59 19.30
N SER A 187 -7.41 -3.32 19.57
CA SER A 187 -7.89 -2.00 20.00
C SER A 187 -7.24 -1.56 21.30
N GLU A 188 -7.21 -2.44 22.32
CA GLU A 188 -6.58 -2.19 23.61
C GLU A 188 -5.07 -1.90 23.48
N GLN A 189 -4.36 -2.60 22.59
CA GLN A 189 -2.93 -2.33 22.32
C GLN A 189 -2.72 -0.97 21.68
N ILE A 190 -3.58 -0.58 20.73
CA ILE A 190 -3.54 0.74 20.08
C ILE A 190 -3.83 1.84 21.11
N ASP A 191 -4.86 1.66 21.93
CA ASP A 191 -5.22 2.61 22.98
C ASP A 191 -4.06 2.81 23.95
N TRP A 192 -3.49 1.72 24.42
CA TRP A 192 -2.33 1.77 25.33
C TRP A 192 -1.14 2.51 24.69
N ALA A 193 -0.82 2.23 23.44
CA ALA A 193 0.30 2.86 22.74
C ALA A 193 0.09 4.38 22.61
N CYS A 194 -1.12 4.80 22.21
CA CYS A 194 -1.48 6.21 22.08
C CYS A 194 -1.38 6.97 23.41
N GLU A 195 -1.76 6.35 24.53
CA GLU A 195 -1.74 6.95 25.86
C GLU A 195 -0.36 6.96 26.52
N ASN A 196 0.54 6.05 26.13
CA ASN A 196 1.77 5.77 26.85
C ASN A 196 3.07 6.18 26.15
N GLY A 197 3.03 6.84 25.00
CA GLY A 197 4.28 7.36 24.42
C GLY A 197 4.33 7.59 22.95
N MET A 198 3.33 7.20 22.16
CA MET A 198 3.31 7.55 20.74
C MET A 198 3.26 9.06 20.57
N PRO A 199 3.99 9.64 19.62
CA PRO A 199 3.97 11.07 19.36
C PRO A 199 2.72 11.51 18.60
N LYS A 200 2.25 12.73 18.88
CA LYS A 200 1.16 13.36 18.14
C LYS A 200 1.60 13.83 16.76
N GLU A 201 2.84 14.29 16.65
CA GLU A 201 3.44 14.84 15.44
C GLU A 201 4.85 14.27 15.23
N ARG A 202 5.35 14.32 14.00
CA ARG A 202 6.67 13.85 13.61
C ARG A 202 7.49 14.97 13.00
N ASN A 203 8.80 14.88 13.17
CA ASN A 203 9.71 15.66 12.36
C ASN A 203 9.86 15.00 10.99
N GLU A 204 9.13 15.50 10.00
CA GLU A 204 9.08 14.90 8.65
C GLU A 204 10.44 14.87 7.93
N SER A 205 11.43 15.65 8.37
CA SER A 205 12.77 15.63 7.78
C SER A 205 13.60 14.39 8.15
N ILE A 206 13.30 13.77 9.30
CA ILE A 206 14.11 12.66 9.85
C ILE A 206 13.28 11.44 10.29
N GLU A 207 11.96 11.58 10.42
CA GLU A 207 11.04 10.55 10.91
C GLU A 207 9.97 10.19 9.87
N LEU A 208 10.31 10.36 8.59
CA LEU A 208 9.39 10.10 7.49
C LEU A 208 8.84 8.66 7.54
N GLY A 209 7.53 8.52 7.43
CA GLY A 209 6.86 7.21 7.43
C GLY A 209 6.66 6.58 8.81
N LEU A 210 7.15 7.16 9.90
CA LEU A 210 6.84 6.68 11.24
C LEU A 210 5.42 7.10 11.65
N PRO A 211 4.64 6.21 12.30
CA PRO A 211 3.25 6.48 12.66
C PRO A 211 3.13 7.48 13.80
N THR A 212 2.05 8.27 13.76
CA THR A 212 1.60 9.16 14.85
C THR A 212 0.41 8.54 15.59
N ILE A 213 -0.04 9.17 16.68
CA ILE A 213 -1.31 8.81 17.32
C ILE A 213 -2.48 8.87 16.31
N GLY A 214 -2.53 9.91 15.46
CA GLY A 214 -3.56 10.02 14.43
C GLY A 214 -3.53 8.87 13.43
N ALA A 215 -2.34 8.38 13.06
CA ALA A 215 -2.20 7.19 12.22
C ALA A 215 -2.73 5.93 12.91
N ALA A 216 -2.39 5.73 14.19
CA ALA A 216 -2.85 4.60 14.97
C ALA A 216 -4.39 4.59 15.12
N ARG A 217 -4.99 5.73 15.40
CA ARG A 217 -6.46 5.90 15.49
C ARG A 217 -7.15 5.67 14.15
N ALA A 218 -6.56 6.12 13.05
CA ALA A 218 -7.13 5.89 11.72
C ALA A 218 -7.11 4.40 11.34
N ILE A 219 -6.06 3.65 11.68
CA ILE A 219 -6.02 2.19 11.52
C ILE A 219 -7.08 1.52 12.41
N GLN A 220 -7.26 1.98 13.65
CA GLN A 220 -8.28 1.48 14.55
C GLN A 220 -9.70 1.70 13.99
N SER A 221 -9.97 2.88 13.41
CA SER A 221 -11.24 3.19 12.72
C SER A 221 -11.51 2.22 11.56
N ARG A 222 -10.52 1.99 10.70
CA ARG A 222 -10.63 1.02 9.59
C ARG A 222 -10.91 -0.40 10.10
N MET A 223 -10.28 -0.82 11.19
CA MET A 223 -10.51 -2.12 11.80
C MET A 223 -11.93 -2.25 12.35
N HIS A 224 -12.44 -1.22 13.03
CA HIS A 224 -13.80 -1.23 13.55
C HIS A 224 -14.86 -1.25 12.44
N LEU A 225 -14.64 -0.53 11.32
CA LEU A 225 -15.51 -0.61 10.15
C LEU A 225 -15.54 -2.03 9.58
N MET A 226 -14.39 -2.66 9.42
CA MET A 226 -14.30 -4.06 8.98
C MET A 226 -15.05 -4.99 9.91
N ALA A 227 -14.93 -4.80 11.23
CA ALA A 227 -15.61 -5.63 12.23
C ALA A 227 -17.15 -5.44 12.22
N ALA A 228 -17.63 -4.24 11.90
CA ALA A 228 -19.05 -3.94 11.77
C ALA A 228 -19.67 -4.47 10.47
N SER A 229 -18.83 -4.71 9.44
CA SER A 229 -19.29 -5.08 8.09
C SER A 229 -19.98 -6.45 8.06
N PRO A 230 -20.90 -6.68 7.10
CA PRO A 230 -21.61 -7.95 6.95
C PRO A 230 -20.71 -9.18 6.75
N LEU A 231 -19.44 -8.97 6.43
CA LEU A 231 -18.47 -10.07 6.31
C LEU A 231 -18.27 -10.80 7.65
N TYR A 232 -18.21 -10.05 8.76
CA TYR A 232 -17.93 -10.59 10.09
C TYR A 232 -19.08 -10.42 11.09
N ASN A 233 -19.98 -9.46 10.86
CA ASN A 233 -21.08 -9.13 11.76
C ASN A 233 -22.38 -9.78 11.30
N GLY A 234 -22.79 -10.85 11.94
CA GLY A 234 -24.05 -11.56 11.63
C GLY A 234 -23.95 -12.52 10.43
N ASN A 235 -22.76 -12.92 10.01
CA ASN A 235 -22.59 -13.79 8.85
C ASN A 235 -22.75 -15.28 9.22
N SER A 236 -23.89 -15.86 8.85
CA SER A 236 -24.23 -17.26 9.12
C SER A 236 -23.30 -18.29 8.43
N VAL A 237 -22.57 -17.88 7.40
CA VAL A 237 -21.60 -18.75 6.71
C VAL A 237 -20.54 -19.28 7.66
N TYR A 238 -20.18 -18.48 8.67
CA TYR A 238 -19.15 -18.84 9.68
C TYR A 238 -19.72 -19.56 10.91
N SER A 239 -21.00 -19.84 11.00
CA SER A 239 -21.65 -20.42 12.20
C SER A 239 -21.03 -21.74 12.70
N ASN A 240 -20.45 -22.51 11.79
CA ASN A 240 -19.78 -23.77 12.08
C ASN A 240 -18.26 -23.68 12.19
N TRP A 241 -17.68 -22.49 12.07
CA TRP A 241 -16.23 -22.33 12.19
C TRP A 241 -15.83 -22.26 13.66
N LYS A 242 -15.22 -23.35 14.13
CA LYS A 242 -14.87 -23.55 15.54
C LYS A 242 -13.48 -24.12 15.68
N ASN A 243 -12.83 -23.84 16.80
CA ASN A 243 -11.66 -24.57 17.24
C ASN A 243 -12.01 -26.02 17.65
N ASN A 244 -11.01 -26.88 17.80
CA ASN A 244 -11.19 -28.27 18.23
C ASN A 244 -11.85 -28.42 19.61
N ASP A 245 -11.73 -27.41 20.46
CA ASP A 245 -12.37 -27.33 21.80
C ASP A 245 -13.83 -26.85 21.73
N GLY A 246 -14.36 -26.54 20.55
CA GLY A 246 -15.71 -26.05 20.34
C GLY A 246 -15.87 -24.53 20.39
N THR A 247 -14.81 -23.76 20.67
CA THR A 247 -14.85 -22.28 20.68
C THR A 247 -15.26 -21.75 19.33
N VAL A 248 -16.36 -20.99 19.28
CA VAL A 248 -16.87 -20.34 18.07
C VAL A 248 -15.94 -19.19 17.69
N LEU A 249 -15.50 -19.16 16.43
CA LEU A 249 -14.50 -18.20 15.96
C LEU A 249 -15.10 -16.90 15.45
N ILE A 250 -16.32 -16.96 14.84
CA ILE A 250 -17.07 -15.79 14.39
C ILE A 250 -18.53 -15.96 14.82
N SER A 251 -19.10 -14.97 15.48
CA SER A 251 -20.51 -14.97 15.86
C SER A 251 -21.40 -14.81 14.62
N ALA A 252 -22.48 -15.61 14.56
CA ALA A 252 -23.52 -15.45 13.55
C ALA A 252 -24.58 -14.40 13.97
N GLU A 253 -24.49 -13.85 15.17
CA GLU A 253 -25.39 -12.82 15.67
C GLU A 253 -24.96 -11.45 15.16
N TYR A 254 -25.92 -10.69 14.63
CA TYR A 254 -25.70 -9.31 14.19
C TYR A 254 -25.74 -8.36 15.38
N ASP A 255 -24.72 -7.53 15.49
CA ASP A 255 -24.64 -6.45 16.49
C ASP A 255 -24.58 -5.08 15.80
N LYS A 256 -25.65 -4.33 15.89
CA LYS A 256 -25.76 -2.99 15.31
C LYS A 256 -24.79 -1.98 15.94
N GLU A 257 -24.45 -2.15 17.22
CA GLU A 257 -23.59 -1.21 17.95
C GLU A 257 -22.17 -1.16 17.40
N LEU A 258 -21.71 -2.19 16.70
CA LEU A 258 -20.40 -2.18 16.03
C LEU A 258 -20.27 -1.05 14.99
N TRP A 259 -21.38 -0.71 14.31
CA TRP A 259 -21.40 0.43 13.38
C TRP A 259 -21.24 1.77 14.11
N LYS A 260 -21.83 1.89 15.31
CA LYS A 260 -21.61 3.09 16.14
C LYS A 260 -20.15 3.21 16.58
N VAL A 261 -19.54 2.12 17.01
CA VAL A 261 -18.11 2.10 17.37
C VAL A 261 -17.25 2.52 16.18
N ALA A 262 -17.54 2.04 14.98
CA ALA A 262 -16.84 2.43 13.77
C ALA A 262 -17.01 3.92 13.44
N ALA A 263 -18.26 4.44 13.55
CA ALA A 263 -18.54 5.85 13.32
C ALA A 263 -17.82 6.75 14.34
N ASP A 264 -17.89 6.42 15.63
CA ASP A 264 -17.22 7.18 16.69
C ASP A 264 -15.70 7.20 16.50
N ALA A 265 -15.09 6.08 16.13
CA ALA A 265 -13.65 5.98 15.88
C ALA A 265 -13.21 6.81 14.65
N ALA A 266 -14.00 6.81 13.57
CA ALA A 266 -13.72 7.64 12.41
C ALA A 266 -13.89 9.14 12.72
N LYS A 267 -14.92 9.49 13.47
CA LYS A 267 -15.18 10.87 13.89
C LYS A 267 -14.08 11.42 14.78
N ASP A 268 -13.53 10.61 15.69
CA ASP A 268 -12.37 10.98 16.51
C ASP A 268 -11.16 11.40 15.65
N VAL A 269 -10.87 10.64 14.59
CA VAL A 269 -9.78 10.99 13.67
C VAL A 269 -10.03 12.31 12.95
N ILE A 270 -11.26 12.52 12.48
CA ILE A 270 -11.65 13.73 11.76
C ILE A 270 -11.50 14.97 12.64
N ASP A 271 -11.92 14.87 13.90
CA ASP A 271 -12.04 16.06 14.76
C ASP A 271 -10.76 16.41 15.53
N ASN A 272 -9.89 15.42 15.86
CA ASN A 272 -8.93 15.59 16.94
C ASN A 272 -7.45 15.58 16.51
N TYR A 273 -7.12 15.27 15.22
CA TYR A 273 -5.72 15.10 14.82
C TYR A 273 -5.25 16.09 13.75
N GLY A 274 -6.09 17.07 13.38
CA GLY A 274 -5.70 18.20 12.54
C GLY A 274 -5.38 17.86 11.09
N TYR A 275 -5.99 16.81 10.56
CA TYR A 275 -5.99 16.50 9.14
C TYR A 275 -7.08 17.29 8.42
N SER A 276 -6.87 17.60 7.15
CA SER A 276 -7.87 18.24 6.30
C SER A 276 -7.77 17.73 4.88
N LEU A 277 -8.86 17.79 4.13
CA LEU A 277 -8.81 17.53 2.70
C LEU A 277 -7.94 18.60 2.03
N LYS A 278 -7.20 18.18 1.01
CA LYS A 278 -6.35 19.08 0.25
C LYS A 278 -7.18 19.81 -0.79
N GLU A 279 -7.28 21.10 -0.65
CA GLU A 279 -7.88 21.96 -1.66
C GLU A 279 -6.94 22.17 -2.86
N PRO A 280 -7.45 22.30 -4.09
CA PRO A 280 -6.65 22.68 -5.24
C PRO A 280 -5.98 24.04 -5.04
N ASN A 281 -4.73 24.16 -5.49
CA ASN A 281 -4.03 25.43 -5.49
C ASN A 281 -4.54 26.28 -6.67
N ALA A 282 -5.51 27.13 -6.42
CA ALA A 282 -5.95 28.10 -7.41
C ALA A 282 -5.11 29.39 -7.28
N GLU A 283 -4.50 29.85 -8.40
CA GLU A 283 -3.76 31.13 -8.40
C GLU A 283 -4.69 32.32 -8.16
N SER A 284 -5.93 32.24 -8.68
CA SER A 284 -6.98 33.22 -8.44
C SER A 284 -8.36 32.68 -8.78
N GLY A 285 -9.33 32.81 -7.86
CA GLY A 285 -10.72 32.41 -8.09
C GLY A 285 -10.96 30.90 -8.00
N GLU A 286 -11.83 30.36 -8.86
CA GLU A 286 -12.11 28.94 -8.93
C GLU A 286 -10.94 28.20 -9.60
N PRO A 287 -10.57 26.99 -9.12
CA PRO A 287 -9.49 26.23 -9.71
C PRO A 287 -9.83 25.80 -11.15
N THR A 288 -8.85 25.83 -12.01
CA THR A 288 -8.95 25.28 -13.34
C THR A 288 -9.05 23.74 -13.31
N PHE A 289 -9.50 23.15 -14.40
CA PHE A 289 -9.57 21.71 -14.53
C PHE A 289 -8.21 21.02 -14.30
N ASP A 290 -7.13 21.58 -14.84
CA ASP A 290 -5.78 21.02 -14.69
C ASP A 290 -5.26 21.14 -13.26
N GLU A 291 -5.53 22.23 -12.54
CA GLU A 291 -5.20 22.39 -11.12
C GLU A 291 -5.91 21.36 -10.25
N VAL A 292 -7.18 21.03 -10.56
CA VAL A 292 -7.91 19.96 -9.87
C VAL A 292 -7.28 18.60 -10.16
N VAL A 293 -6.95 18.29 -11.40
CA VAL A 293 -6.28 17.03 -11.78
C VAL A 293 -4.92 16.89 -11.07
N GLU A 294 -4.13 17.95 -11.03
CA GLU A 294 -2.83 17.98 -10.34
C GLU A 294 -2.99 17.79 -8.83
N ASN A 295 -4.00 18.44 -8.24
CA ASN A 295 -4.30 18.27 -6.82
C ASN A 295 -4.59 16.81 -6.47
N ILE A 296 -5.46 16.14 -7.23
CA ILE A 296 -5.81 14.73 -7.04
C ILE A 296 -4.56 13.83 -7.12
N ARG A 297 -3.61 14.13 -8.01
CA ARG A 297 -2.34 13.39 -8.12
C ARG A 297 -1.43 13.64 -6.91
N THR A 298 -1.38 14.88 -6.43
CA THR A 298 -0.54 15.28 -5.30
C THR A 298 -0.91 14.53 -4.01
N ILE A 299 -2.19 14.30 -3.73
CA ILE A 299 -2.63 13.62 -2.50
C ILE A 299 -2.14 12.18 -2.35
N THR A 300 -1.67 11.55 -3.42
CA THR A 300 -1.12 10.19 -3.37
C THR A 300 0.39 10.11 -3.62
N THR A 301 1.05 11.24 -3.89
CA THR A 301 2.45 11.24 -4.32
C THR A 301 3.35 12.20 -3.53
N THR A 302 2.78 12.98 -2.62
CA THR A 302 3.51 14.03 -1.91
C THR A 302 3.51 13.80 -0.40
N TRP A 303 4.67 13.98 0.20
CA TRP A 303 4.88 14.01 1.64
C TRP A 303 4.67 15.43 2.18
N GLY A 304 4.48 15.51 3.50
CA GLY A 304 4.46 16.74 4.26
C GLY A 304 3.07 17.32 4.48
N LYS A 305 2.75 17.58 5.76
CA LYS A 305 1.44 18.08 6.16
C LYS A 305 1.09 19.42 5.50
N ASP A 306 2.07 20.26 5.20
CA ASP A 306 1.85 21.55 4.52
C ASP A 306 1.46 21.38 3.05
N GLN A 307 1.97 20.34 2.39
CA GLN A 307 1.71 20.08 0.98
C GLN A 307 0.59 19.07 0.78
N ASN A 308 0.43 18.14 1.72
CA ASN A 308 -0.57 17.08 1.68
C ASN A 308 -1.17 16.83 3.07
N PRO A 309 -2.06 17.71 3.54
CA PRO A 309 -2.69 17.58 4.85
C PRO A 309 -3.65 16.40 4.97
N GLU A 310 -3.91 15.71 3.85
CA GLU A 310 -4.78 14.55 3.76
C GLU A 310 -4.07 13.24 4.12
N LEU A 311 -2.74 13.18 3.97
CA LEU A 311 -1.97 11.98 4.25
C LEU A 311 -1.84 11.78 5.75
N ILE A 312 -2.48 10.74 6.27
CA ILE A 312 -2.41 10.39 7.70
C ILE A 312 -1.19 9.53 7.99
N TRP A 313 -0.96 8.50 7.17
CA TRP A 313 0.20 7.62 7.28
C TRP A 313 0.58 7.08 5.91
N GLY A 314 1.87 7.12 5.60
CA GLY A 314 2.44 6.59 4.38
C GLY A 314 3.70 5.78 4.66
N HIS A 315 3.98 4.78 3.82
CA HIS A 315 5.25 4.08 3.82
C HIS A 315 6.19 4.73 2.81
N PRO A 316 7.43 5.09 3.19
CA PRO A 316 8.41 5.64 2.25
C PRO A 316 8.85 4.55 1.28
N ASN A 317 8.71 4.84 -0.02
CA ASN A 317 8.98 3.83 -1.04
C ASN A 317 9.58 4.42 -2.31
N SER A 318 10.45 3.65 -2.97
CA SER A 318 10.92 3.99 -4.31
C SER A 318 9.83 3.69 -5.32
N ILE A 319 9.40 4.72 -6.06
CA ILE A 319 8.39 4.57 -7.10
C ILE A 319 8.90 3.85 -8.36
N GLN A 320 10.21 3.65 -8.48
CA GLN A 320 10.86 3.20 -9.71
C GLN A 320 10.13 2.05 -10.41
N TRP A 321 9.87 0.97 -9.69
CA TRP A 321 9.29 -0.21 -10.31
C TRP A 321 7.79 -0.06 -10.59
N TYR A 322 7.06 0.54 -9.68
CA TYR A 322 5.66 0.83 -9.88
C TYR A 322 5.46 1.68 -11.14
N ALA A 323 6.20 2.78 -11.25
CA ALA A 323 6.14 3.67 -12.40
C ALA A 323 6.46 2.94 -13.71
N ARG A 324 7.48 2.06 -13.73
CA ARG A 324 7.82 1.24 -14.90
C ARG A 324 6.68 0.34 -15.37
N CYS A 325 5.88 -0.18 -14.44
CA CYS A 325 4.75 -1.03 -14.74
C CYS A 325 3.47 -0.25 -15.09
N ALA A 326 3.33 0.97 -14.58
CA ALA A 326 2.15 1.81 -14.70
C ALA A 326 2.17 2.74 -15.94
N VAL A 327 3.34 3.32 -16.27
CA VAL A 327 3.46 4.19 -17.45
C VAL A 327 3.31 3.39 -18.75
N PRO A 328 2.94 4.05 -19.86
CA PRO A 328 2.84 3.40 -21.14
C PRO A 328 4.07 2.58 -21.50
N ALA A 329 3.87 1.37 -22.01
CA ALA A 329 4.94 0.50 -22.44
C ALA A 329 5.86 1.22 -23.43
N ARG A 330 7.17 0.91 -23.38
CA ARG A 330 8.23 1.49 -24.19
C ARG A 330 8.65 2.93 -23.89
N TRP A 331 7.90 3.69 -23.13
CA TRP A 331 8.40 5.00 -22.69
C TRP A 331 9.60 4.89 -21.75
N TYR A 332 9.78 3.71 -21.15
CA TYR A 332 10.87 3.41 -20.24
C TYR A 332 11.57 2.08 -20.57
N GLY A 333 11.29 1.49 -21.71
CA GLY A 333 11.90 0.22 -22.15
C GLY A 333 11.29 -1.05 -21.55
N TRP A 334 10.25 -0.97 -20.70
CA TRP A 334 9.63 -2.16 -20.09
C TRP A 334 8.17 -1.90 -19.72
N ASN A 335 7.28 -2.77 -20.04
CA ASN A 335 6.19 -3.38 -19.32
C ASN A 335 4.75 -2.93 -19.58
N GLY A 336 4.25 -1.74 -19.28
CA GLY A 336 2.80 -1.48 -19.33
C GLY A 336 1.93 -2.61 -18.70
N ARG A 337 2.40 -3.21 -17.57
CA ARG A 337 1.79 -4.42 -16.98
C ARG A 337 0.54 -4.13 -16.19
N TYR A 338 0.39 -2.89 -15.75
CA TYR A 338 -0.71 -2.45 -14.91
C TYR A 338 -1.82 -1.88 -15.77
N SER A 339 -2.64 -2.79 -16.27
CA SER A 339 -3.78 -2.47 -17.13
C SER A 339 -5.07 -2.36 -16.31
N LEU A 340 -6.08 -1.74 -16.93
CA LEU A 340 -7.39 -1.50 -16.32
C LEU A 340 -8.48 -2.13 -17.17
N PRO A 341 -9.50 -2.75 -16.56
CA PRO A 341 -10.66 -3.26 -17.28
C PRO A 341 -11.51 -2.13 -17.86
N LEU A 342 -12.11 -2.38 -19.01
CA LEU A 342 -12.98 -1.40 -19.70
C LEU A 342 -14.21 -1.00 -18.85
N GLY A 343 -14.75 -1.92 -18.05
CA GLY A 343 -15.84 -1.62 -17.11
C GLY A 343 -15.46 -0.52 -16.13
N MET A 344 -14.31 -0.66 -15.48
CA MET A 344 -13.78 0.36 -14.54
C MET A 344 -13.59 1.72 -15.21
N ILE A 345 -13.11 1.75 -16.48
CA ILE A 345 -12.98 2.98 -17.25
C ILE A 345 -14.35 3.67 -17.48
N ASN A 346 -15.39 2.89 -17.68
CA ASN A 346 -16.74 3.42 -17.91
C ASN A 346 -17.46 3.87 -16.61
N ASP A 347 -17.01 3.42 -15.45
CA ASP A 347 -17.62 3.78 -14.16
C ASP A 347 -17.32 5.22 -13.71
N PHE A 348 -16.28 5.86 -14.27
CA PHE A 348 -16.05 7.28 -14.03
C PHE A 348 -17.17 8.14 -14.61
N PHE A 349 -17.54 9.20 -13.90
CA PHE A 349 -18.57 10.14 -14.35
C PHE A 349 -18.08 11.05 -15.48
N MET A 350 -19.04 11.68 -16.16
CA MET A 350 -18.79 12.81 -17.03
C MET A 350 -18.48 14.08 -16.20
N ALA A 351 -17.91 15.10 -16.82
CA ALA A 351 -17.56 16.35 -16.13
C ALA A 351 -18.76 17.11 -15.53
N ASP A 352 -19.94 16.89 -16.07
CA ASP A 352 -21.20 17.47 -15.57
C ASP A 352 -21.85 16.64 -14.44
N GLY A 353 -21.19 15.57 -13.96
CA GLY A 353 -21.68 14.67 -12.92
C GLY A 353 -22.65 13.60 -13.42
N SER A 354 -22.96 13.55 -14.71
CA SER A 354 -23.80 12.49 -15.28
C SER A 354 -23.00 11.17 -15.41
N LYS A 355 -23.72 10.04 -15.43
CA LYS A 355 -23.10 8.75 -15.73
C LYS A 355 -22.60 8.72 -17.18
N ALA A 356 -21.50 8.02 -17.42
CA ALA A 356 -21.07 7.72 -18.78
C ALA A 356 -22.14 6.92 -19.54
N ARG A 357 -22.13 7.04 -20.84
CA ARG A 357 -22.99 6.22 -21.72
C ARG A 357 -22.70 4.75 -21.54
N PRO A 358 -23.66 3.83 -21.76
CA PRO A 358 -23.40 2.40 -21.89
C PRO A 358 -22.27 2.10 -22.88
N LEU A 359 -21.50 1.04 -22.62
CA LEU A 359 -20.34 0.70 -23.44
C LEU A 359 -20.68 0.45 -24.92
N ASP A 360 -21.80 -0.22 -25.18
CA ASP A 360 -22.28 -0.51 -26.53
C ASP A 360 -22.56 0.77 -27.32
N GLU A 361 -23.16 1.79 -26.70
CA GLU A 361 -23.42 3.08 -27.36
C GLU A 361 -22.13 3.81 -27.77
N TRP A 362 -21.05 3.72 -26.95
CA TRP A 362 -19.75 4.31 -27.33
C TRP A 362 -19.16 3.65 -28.59
N PHE A 363 -19.29 2.32 -28.70
CA PHE A 363 -18.70 1.56 -29.78
C PHE A 363 -19.57 1.47 -31.04
N GLU A 364 -20.87 1.70 -30.94
CA GLU A 364 -21.77 1.89 -32.10
C GLU A 364 -21.51 3.21 -32.78
N ASN A 365 -21.43 4.30 -32.01
CA ASN A 365 -21.20 5.65 -32.49
C ASN A 365 -19.74 6.06 -32.29
N LYS A 366 -18.84 5.55 -33.11
CA LYS A 366 -17.39 5.80 -33.01
C LYS A 366 -17.03 7.26 -33.33
N GLU A 367 -17.33 8.15 -32.39
CA GLU A 367 -17.07 9.58 -32.50
C GLU A 367 -15.71 9.95 -31.94
N PHE A 368 -15.03 10.88 -32.57
CA PHE A 368 -13.74 11.41 -32.18
C PHE A 368 -13.81 12.94 -32.09
N SER A 369 -13.08 13.52 -31.14
CA SER A 369 -13.01 14.96 -30.94
C SER A 369 -12.36 15.66 -32.12
N THR A 370 -12.86 16.83 -32.46
CA THR A 370 -12.27 17.69 -33.51
C THR A 370 -11.19 18.61 -32.97
N GLU A 371 -11.17 18.82 -31.66
CA GLU A 371 -10.28 19.73 -30.93
C GLU A 371 -9.64 19.06 -29.73
N ALA A 372 -8.53 19.61 -29.25
CA ALA A 372 -7.91 19.26 -28.00
C ALA A 372 -8.73 19.81 -26.84
N ALA A 373 -8.86 19.03 -25.74
CA ALA A 373 -9.55 19.45 -24.52
C ALA A 373 -9.05 18.63 -23.30
N ASN A 374 -8.98 19.26 -22.14
CA ASN A 374 -8.80 18.56 -20.85
C ASN A 374 -7.67 17.50 -20.84
N GLY A 375 -6.45 17.88 -21.26
CA GLY A 375 -5.32 16.94 -21.30
C GLY A 375 -5.39 15.90 -22.43
N THR A 376 -6.19 16.13 -23.47
CA THR A 376 -6.27 15.31 -24.69
C THR A 376 -5.87 16.10 -25.94
N ILE A 377 -5.50 15.40 -27.00
CA ILE A 377 -5.31 16.01 -28.34
C ILE A 377 -6.58 15.87 -29.18
N ALA A 378 -6.64 16.60 -30.30
CA ALA A 378 -7.67 16.37 -31.32
C ALA A 378 -7.65 14.88 -31.76
N ASN A 379 -8.77 14.40 -32.27
CA ASN A 379 -8.97 13.01 -32.69
C ASN A 379 -8.92 11.98 -31.49
N THR A 380 -9.26 12.44 -30.30
CA THR A 380 -9.46 11.55 -29.12
C THR A 380 -10.87 10.98 -29.17
N PHE A 381 -11.01 9.68 -28.90
CA PHE A 381 -12.29 8.99 -28.83
C PHE A 381 -13.19 9.62 -27.76
N HIS A 382 -14.44 9.93 -28.09
CA HIS A 382 -15.34 10.72 -27.22
C HIS A 382 -15.57 10.06 -25.84
N MET A 383 -15.39 8.76 -25.72
CA MET A 383 -15.42 8.07 -24.41
C MET A 383 -14.43 8.65 -23.40
N PHE A 384 -13.37 9.31 -23.85
CA PHE A 384 -12.31 9.87 -23.00
C PHE A 384 -12.37 11.39 -22.85
N VAL A 385 -13.33 12.02 -23.50
CA VAL A 385 -13.49 13.47 -23.52
C VAL A 385 -14.58 13.88 -22.52
N ASN A 386 -14.40 15.02 -21.86
CA ASN A 386 -15.35 15.56 -20.87
C ASN A 386 -15.68 14.60 -19.71
N ARG A 387 -14.68 13.88 -19.23
CA ARG A 387 -14.78 13.06 -18.02
C ARG A 387 -14.46 13.89 -16.78
N GLU A 388 -14.87 13.39 -15.61
CA GLU A 388 -14.52 13.99 -14.32
C GLU A 388 -12.99 14.06 -14.11
N PRO A 389 -12.46 15.00 -13.29
CA PRO A 389 -11.03 15.17 -13.08
C PRO A 389 -10.31 13.91 -12.57
N ARG A 390 -10.99 13.06 -11.75
CA ARG A 390 -10.43 11.79 -11.26
C ARG A 390 -10.07 10.81 -12.36
N PHE A 391 -10.79 10.83 -13.48
CA PHE A 391 -10.47 10.03 -14.66
C PHE A 391 -9.07 10.39 -15.19
N TYR A 392 -8.83 11.67 -15.45
CA TYR A 392 -7.55 12.15 -16.00
C TYR A 392 -6.40 12.03 -15.00
N ALA A 393 -6.68 12.14 -13.71
CA ALA A 393 -5.67 11.99 -12.67
C ALA A 393 -5.18 10.55 -12.51
N ASN A 394 -6.05 9.55 -12.70
CA ASN A 394 -5.80 8.17 -12.33
C ASN A 394 -5.57 7.21 -13.50
N ILE A 395 -5.95 7.59 -14.74
CA ILE A 395 -5.98 6.71 -15.89
C ILE A 395 -5.09 7.24 -17.02
N HIS A 396 -4.32 6.34 -17.65
CA HIS A 396 -3.75 6.53 -18.98
C HIS A 396 -4.64 5.91 -20.05
N PHE A 397 -4.90 6.65 -21.10
CA PHE A 397 -5.77 6.26 -22.22
C PHE A 397 -5.23 6.80 -23.56
N PRO A 398 -5.63 6.26 -24.72
CA PRO A 398 -5.15 6.70 -26.03
C PRO A 398 -5.40 8.20 -26.29
N ASN A 399 -4.39 8.88 -26.84
CA ASN A 399 -4.38 10.31 -27.14
C ASN A 399 -4.39 11.24 -25.93
N GLN A 400 -4.11 10.72 -24.74
CA GLN A 400 -3.85 11.54 -23.55
C GLN A 400 -2.52 12.28 -23.70
N ARG A 401 -2.52 13.58 -23.36
CA ARG A 401 -1.34 14.43 -23.27
C ARG A 401 -0.79 14.40 -21.85
N VAL A 402 0.50 14.11 -21.69
CA VAL A 402 1.14 14.00 -20.38
C VAL A 402 2.50 14.70 -20.32
N SER A 403 2.80 15.38 -19.22
CA SER A 403 3.98 16.24 -19.08
C SER A 403 5.30 15.49 -18.81
N TYR A 404 5.25 14.21 -18.44
CA TYR A 404 6.41 13.47 -17.97
C TYR A 404 6.94 12.38 -18.90
N ALA A 405 6.37 12.24 -20.09
CA ALA A 405 6.82 11.24 -21.05
C ALA A 405 7.89 11.80 -21.98
N TYR A 406 9.03 11.11 -22.01
CA TYR A 406 10.01 11.30 -23.06
C TYR A 406 10.18 9.95 -23.78
N PRO A 407 9.66 9.78 -24.97
CA PRO A 407 9.97 8.63 -25.80
C PRO A 407 11.49 8.59 -26.09
N ASN A 408 12.03 7.41 -26.34
CA ASN A 408 13.36 7.31 -26.94
C ASN A 408 13.38 8.11 -28.26
N GLU A 409 14.52 8.70 -28.63
CA GLU A 409 14.66 9.55 -29.83
C GLU A 409 14.17 8.89 -31.13
N GLU A 410 14.09 7.55 -31.17
CA GLU A 410 13.60 6.78 -32.31
C GLU A 410 12.06 6.63 -32.34
N ASP A 411 11.36 6.87 -31.22
CA ASP A 411 9.92 6.69 -31.05
C ASP A 411 9.28 8.03 -30.64
N SER A 412 9.40 9.09 -31.45
CA SER A 412 8.97 10.46 -31.13
C SER A 412 7.44 10.61 -31.06
N TYR A 413 6.88 10.37 -29.86
CA TYR A 413 5.48 10.64 -29.53
C TYR A 413 5.36 11.89 -28.65
N GLN A 414 6.04 12.96 -29.02
CA GLN A 414 5.88 14.26 -28.40
C GLN A 414 5.14 15.18 -29.34
N ASP A 415 4.28 16.04 -28.80
CA ASP A 415 3.73 17.16 -29.50
C ASP A 415 4.79 18.29 -29.66
N GLU A 416 4.39 19.37 -30.37
CA GLU A 416 5.27 20.52 -30.62
C GLU A 416 5.77 21.20 -29.33
N ASP A 417 5.03 21.06 -28.22
CA ASP A 417 5.36 21.62 -26.92
C ASP A 417 6.21 20.67 -26.06
N GLY A 418 6.54 19.47 -26.54
CA GLY A 418 7.34 18.48 -25.83
C GLY A 418 6.59 17.59 -24.84
N TYR A 419 5.25 17.60 -24.88
CA TYR A 419 4.43 16.67 -24.09
C TYR A 419 4.35 15.30 -24.74
N GLY A 420 4.36 14.26 -23.93
CA GLY A 420 4.14 12.90 -24.42
C GLY A 420 2.67 12.65 -24.77
N ILE A 421 2.44 11.93 -25.85
CA ILE A 421 1.11 11.47 -26.28
C ILE A 421 1.02 9.96 -26.05
N VAL A 422 0.03 9.52 -25.26
CA VAL A 422 -0.19 8.11 -25.00
C VAL A 422 -0.74 7.41 -26.23
N ASP A 423 -0.03 6.40 -26.73
CA ASP A 423 -0.40 5.63 -27.92
C ASP A 423 -0.70 4.16 -27.57
N PHE A 424 -1.91 3.91 -27.07
CA PHE A 424 -2.43 2.57 -26.77
C PHE A 424 -3.29 1.98 -27.88
N TRP A 425 -3.35 2.61 -29.05
CA TRP A 425 -4.04 2.03 -30.19
C TRP A 425 -3.43 0.68 -30.56
N TYR A 426 -4.20 -0.24 -31.11
CA TYR A 426 -3.77 -1.62 -31.37
C TYR A 426 -2.40 -1.73 -32.06
N LYS A 427 -2.15 -0.89 -33.05
CA LYS A 427 -0.86 -0.79 -33.77
C LYS A 427 0.06 0.29 -33.22
N GLY A 428 -0.36 0.98 -32.19
CA GLY A 428 0.44 2.01 -31.52
C GLY A 428 1.66 1.43 -30.83
N VAL A 429 2.61 2.28 -30.48
CA VAL A 429 3.89 1.90 -29.86
C VAL A 429 3.69 1.10 -28.57
N SER A 430 2.71 1.48 -27.78
CA SER A 430 2.38 0.84 -26.50
C SER A 430 1.15 -0.08 -26.58
N GLY A 431 0.60 -0.28 -27.78
CA GLY A 431 -0.63 -1.04 -28.02
C GLY A 431 -0.42 -2.56 -28.03
N ASN A 432 -1.53 -3.30 -28.01
CA ASN A 432 -1.52 -4.78 -27.95
C ASN A 432 -0.90 -5.43 -29.21
N GLY A 433 -0.93 -4.78 -30.36
CA GLY A 433 -0.29 -5.24 -31.60
C GLY A 433 1.19 -4.92 -31.73
N SER A 434 1.80 -4.28 -30.74
CA SER A 434 3.23 -3.97 -30.70
C SER A 434 4.09 -5.18 -30.31
N THR A 435 5.38 -4.98 -30.08
CA THR A 435 6.33 -6.06 -29.78
C THR A 435 5.91 -6.94 -28.61
N PRO A 436 6.03 -8.28 -28.69
CA PRO A 436 5.73 -9.18 -27.58
C PRO A 436 6.49 -8.83 -26.33
N GLY A 437 5.80 -8.82 -25.18
CA GLY A 437 6.37 -8.57 -23.85
C GLY A 437 6.25 -7.14 -23.32
N ASP A 438 6.17 -6.13 -24.21
CA ASP A 438 6.09 -4.70 -23.84
C ASP A 438 4.86 -4.06 -24.47
N LYS A 439 3.68 -4.50 -24.05
CA LYS A 439 2.42 -4.06 -24.64
C LYS A 439 1.35 -3.87 -23.57
N ASN A 440 0.49 -2.90 -23.78
CA ASN A 440 -0.76 -2.77 -23.04
C ASN A 440 -1.86 -3.60 -23.72
N THR A 441 -2.50 -4.50 -23.00
CA THR A 441 -3.47 -5.44 -23.57
C THR A 441 -4.91 -4.93 -23.54
N THR A 442 -5.22 -3.97 -22.67
CA THR A 442 -6.58 -3.43 -22.50
C THR A 442 -6.80 -2.09 -23.16
N GLY A 443 -5.73 -1.38 -23.53
CA GLY A 443 -5.80 0.00 -24.01
C GLY A 443 -5.76 1.05 -22.90
N PHE A 444 -5.59 0.65 -21.65
CA PHE A 444 -5.57 1.52 -20.47
C PHE A 444 -4.50 1.09 -19.49
N SER A 445 -3.88 2.06 -18.81
CA SER A 445 -3.00 1.76 -17.67
C SER A 445 -3.22 2.74 -16.53
N VAL A 446 -2.67 2.39 -15.37
CA VAL A 446 -2.79 3.22 -14.16
C VAL A 446 -1.88 4.44 -14.28
N ARG A 447 -2.44 5.61 -13.97
CA ARG A 447 -1.71 6.86 -13.79
C ARG A 447 -1.58 7.24 -12.31
N LYS A 448 -2.49 6.75 -11.48
CA LYS A 448 -2.50 6.97 -10.03
C LYS A 448 -1.14 6.66 -9.42
N ASN A 449 -0.72 7.44 -8.43
CA ASN A 449 0.57 7.33 -7.74
C ASN A 449 1.81 7.62 -8.60
N ILE A 450 1.67 8.17 -9.81
CA ILE A 450 2.80 8.67 -10.59
C ILE A 450 3.00 10.15 -10.27
N PRO A 451 4.14 10.58 -9.69
CA PRO A 451 4.37 11.98 -9.35
C PRO A 451 4.32 12.91 -10.57
N LEU A 452 3.97 14.16 -10.34
CA LEU A 452 3.93 15.18 -11.40
C LEU A 452 5.30 15.40 -12.05
N ASN A 453 6.37 15.34 -11.28
CA ASN A 453 7.75 15.51 -11.71
C ASN A 453 8.43 14.21 -12.16
N TYR A 454 7.68 13.10 -12.28
CA TYR A 454 8.23 11.86 -12.81
C TYR A 454 8.74 12.07 -14.25
N CYS A 455 9.94 11.58 -14.53
CA CYS A 455 10.53 11.62 -15.86
C CYS A 455 10.89 10.21 -16.31
N SER A 456 10.41 9.81 -17.45
CA SER A 456 10.68 8.49 -18.05
C SER A 456 11.94 8.46 -18.92
N ASN A 457 12.59 9.61 -19.19
CA ASN A 457 13.83 9.67 -19.97
C ASN A 457 14.99 9.00 -19.22
N LYS A 458 15.70 8.12 -19.93
CA LYS A 458 16.77 7.27 -19.39
C LYS A 458 17.94 8.06 -18.75
N GLU A 459 18.26 9.25 -19.25
CA GLU A 459 19.34 10.09 -18.73
C GLU A 459 18.88 10.94 -17.53
N LYS A 460 17.65 11.48 -17.61
CA LYS A 460 17.02 12.25 -16.53
C LYS A 460 16.30 11.35 -15.51
N ALA A 461 15.94 10.14 -15.88
CA ALA A 461 15.27 9.19 -15.01
C ALA A 461 16.14 8.75 -13.82
N LYS A 462 17.46 8.86 -13.89
CA LYS A 462 18.34 8.60 -12.72
C LYS A 462 17.99 9.50 -11.54
N ASP A 463 17.55 10.73 -11.80
CA ASP A 463 17.17 11.69 -10.77
C ASP A 463 15.74 11.41 -10.24
N THR A 464 14.89 10.79 -11.05
CA THR A 464 13.50 10.48 -10.67
C THR A 464 13.31 9.04 -10.19
N TRP A 465 14.26 8.14 -10.43
CA TRP A 465 14.19 6.75 -9.98
C TRP A 465 14.21 6.60 -8.46
N ASN A 466 14.88 7.53 -7.79
CA ASN A 466 15.01 7.54 -6.34
C ASN A 466 14.00 8.49 -5.68
N LEU A 467 12.96 8.94 -6.42
CA LEU A 467 11.88 9.70 -5.80
C LEU A 467 11.26 8.88 -4.68
N ASN A 468 11.39 9.39 -3.47
CA ASN A 468 10.73 8.84 -2.31
C ASN A 468 9.31 9.40 -2.28
N VAL A 469 8.35 8.60 -2.73
CA VAL A 469 6.93 8.94 -2.67
C VAL A 469 6.25 8.13 -1.57
N PRO A 470 5.22 8.69 -0.91
CA PRO A 470 4.45 7.89 0.03
C PRO A 470 3.71 6.77 -0.72
N PHE A 471 3.75 5.55 -0.18
CA PHE A 471 2.65 4.64 -0.37
C PHE A 471 1.60 4.99 0.69
N PRO A 472 0.45 5.57 0.33
CA PRO A 472 -0.54 5.98 1.32
C PRO A 472 -1.15 4.75 1.99
N ILE A 473 -0.79 4.50 3.24
CA ILE A 473 -1.40 3.43 4.05
C ILE A 473 -2.83 3.83 4.40
N ILE A 474 -3.01 5.08 4.82
CA ILE A 474 -4.33 5.66 5.08
C ILE A 474 -4.33 7.18 4.90
N ARG A 475 -5.41 7.70 4.31
CA ARG A 475 -5.67 9.12 4.07
C ARG A 475 -7.01 9.54 4.66
N LEU A 476 -7.18 10.84 4.89
CA LEU A 476 -8.41 11.39 5.45
C LEU A 476 -9.65 11.10 4.59
N GLY A 477 -9.52 11.11 3.27
CA GLY A 477 -10.62 10.76 2.37
C GLY A 477 -11.21 9.38 2.68
N GLU A 478 -10.38 8.36 3.00
CA GLU A 478 -10.86 7.06 3.45
C GLU A 478 -11.61 7.16 4.79
N VAL A 479 -11.08 7.94 5.74
CA VAL A 479 -11.74 8.10 7.05
C VAL A 479 -13.10 8.78 6.91
N TYR A 480 -13.25 9.71 5.96
CA TYR A 480 -14.54 10.31 5.62
C TYR A 480 -15.54 9.26 5.11
N LEU A 481 -15.08 8.37 4.21
CA LEU A 481 -15.92 7.27 3.71
C LEU A 481 -16.28 6.29 4.83
N ASN A 482 -15.31 5.94 5.69
CA ASN A 482 -15.55 5.06 6.84
C ASN A 482 -16.61 5.64 7.78
N TYR A 483 -16.55 6.94 8.04
CA TYR A 483 -17.52 7.63 8.86
C TYR A 483 -18.91 7.67 8.21
N ALA A 484 -18.96 8.04 6.92
CA ALA A 484 -20.21 8.13 6.17
C ALA A 484 -20.93 6.77 6.10
N GLU A 485 -20.21 5.69 5.81
CA GLU A 485 -20.73 4.33 5.78
C GLU A 485 -21.25 3.90 7.15
N ALA A 486 -20.43 4.01 8.18
CA ALA A 486 -20.82 3.61 9.53
C ALA A 486 -22.01 4.41 10.08
N LEU A 487 -22.04 5.71 9.78
CA LEU A 487 -23.15 6.59 10.17
C LEU A 487 -24.45 6.20 9.46
N ASN A 488 -24.39 5.90 8.16
CA ASN A 488 -25.54 5.46 7.38
C ASN A 488 -26.10 4.13 7.88
N GLU A 489 -25.23 3.15 8.12
CA GLU A 489 -25.63 1.82 8.60
C GLU A 489 -26.22 1.85 10.01
N TYR A 490 -25.71 2.72 10.87
CA TYR A 490 -26.24 2.84 12.24
C TYR A 490 -27.51 3.67 12.32
N TYR A 491 -27.55 4.85 11.71
CA TYR A 491 -28.65 5.83 11.87
C TYR A 491 -29.66 5.84 10.71
N GLY A 492 -29.27 5.34 9.53
CA GLY A 492 -30.10 5.38 8.33
C GLY A 492 -30.46 6.81 7.91
N GLU A 493 -31.67 7.01 7.44
CA GLU A 493 -32.16 8.30 6.91
C GLU A 493 -32.06 9.47 7.91
N SER A 494 -32.01 9.19 9.22
CA SER A 494 -31.99 10.25 10.24
C SER A 494 -30.71 11.09 10.20
N GLN A 495 -29.60 10.59 9.61
CA GLN A 495 -28.34 11.29 9.47
C GLN A 495 -27.95 11.51 7.99
N HIS A 496 -28.89 11.41 7.07
CA HIS A 496 -28.63 11.49 5.63
C HIS A 496 -27.84 12.75 5.23
N ASN A 497 -28.17 13.92 5.77
CA ASN A 497 -27.46 15.15 5.46
C ASN A 497 -25.99 15.13 5.92
N GLU A 498 -25.71 14.54 7.08
CA GLU A 498 -24.33 14.41 7.59
C GLU A 498 -23.55 13.40 6.73
N VAL A 499 -24.16 12.29 6.34
CA VAL A 499 -23.57 11.33 5.40
C VAL A 499 -23.21 12.00 4.07
N LEU A 500 -24.15 12.73 3.46
CA LEU A 500 -23.91 13.44 2.19
C LEU A 500 -22.81 14.50 2.31
N LYS A 501 -22.70 15.18 3.45
CA LYS A 501 -21.65 16.18 3.69
C LYS A 501 -20.25 15.56 3.51
N TYR A 502 -20.00 14.37 4.05
CA TYR A 502 -18.70 13.71 3.94
C TYR A 502 -18.50 13.04 2.59
N LEU A 503 -19.55 12.50 1.98
CA LEU A 503 -19.45 11.93 0.63
C LEU A 503 -19.18 13.00 -0.43
N ASN A 504 -19.83 14.16 -0.33
CA ASN A 504 -19.69 15.24 -1.32
C ASN A 504 -18.39 16.06 -1.11
N ALA A 505 -17.69 15.87 -0.02
CA ALA A 505 -16.42 16.56 0.25
C ALA A 505 -15.24 15.90 -0.45
N ILE A 506 -15.37 14.63 -0.91
CA ILE A 506 -14.36 13.84 -1.59
C ILE A 506 -14.58 13.90 -3.10
#